data_8681e2166c7248c3c9d4c8c9b04bd130
#
_entry.id   8681e2166c7248c3c9d4c8c9b04bd130
#
_cell.length_a   1.000
_cell.length_b   1.000
_cell.length_c   1.000
_cell.angle_alpha   90.00
_cell.angle_beta   90.00
_cell.angle_gamma   90.00
#
_symmetry.space_group_name_H-M   'P 1'
#
loop_
_entity.id
_entity.type
_entity.pdbx_description
1 polymer ?
#
loop_
_entity_poly.entity_id
_entity_poly.type
_entity_poly.pdbx_seq_one_letter_code
_entity_poly.pdbx_strand_id
1 'polypeptide(L)'
;MIKFECVTELSELQCLFPGEPFCDNVRYAAYKTEYGGNDFSLLFSLNGNICILERIKSDKNEPSVTDGLLRSALDFAFRRGVDTAVCSLFKFSDELISLGFTQKDGVFSGNTAELLQGSSCKH
;
A
#
# COMPACT_ATOMS: atom_id res chain seq x y z
N MET A 1 -2.72 -10.09 17.58
CA MET A 1 -2.49 -8.79 16.91
C MET A 1 -1.70 -8.98 15.64
N ILE A 2 -2.16 -8.41 14.54
CA ILE A 2 -1.44 -8.47 13.28
C ILE A 2 -0.28 -7.48 13.31
N LYS A 3 0.90 -7.95 12.95
CA LYS A 3 2.10 -7.14 12.98
C LYS A 3 2.60 -6.91 11.55
N PHE A 4 2.72 -5.64 11.16
CA PHE A 4 3.18 -5.27 9.83
C PHE A 4 4.64 -4.82 9.89
N GLU A 5 5.47 -5.49 9.10
CA GLU A 5 6.91 -5.25 9.11
C GLU A 5 7.32 -4.50 7.84
N CYS A 6 8.06 -3.40 8.03
CA CYS A 6 8.52 -2.58 6.91
C CYS A 6 9.82 -3.13 6.32
N VAL A 7 9.88 -3.18 5.00
CA VAL A 7 11.05 -3.65 4.25
C VAL A 7 11.47 -2.55 3.29
N THR A 8 12.73 -2.12 3.39
CA THR A 8 13.26 -1.06 2.52
C THR A 8 14.51 -1.47 1.75
N GLU A 9 15.14 -2.58 2.11
CA GLU A 9 16.32 -3.06 1.42
C GLU A 9 15.97 -3.62 0.06
N LEU A 10 16.66 -3.18 -0.98
CA LEU A 10 16.37 -3.60 -2.34
C LEU A 10 16.47 -5.13 -2.51
N SER A 11 17.46 -5.75 -1.90
CA SER A 11 17.62 -7.20 -1.99
C SER A 11 16.43 -7.95 -1.41
N GLU A 12 15.90 -7.46 -0.30
CA GLU A 12 14.72 -8.06 0.32
C GLU A 12 13.47 -7.81 -0.51
N LEU A 13 13.35 -6.61 -1.08
CA LEU A 13 12.23 -6.28 -1.96
C LEU A 13 12.22 -7.17 -3.19
N GLN A 14 13.40 -7.44 -3.74
CA GLN A 14 13.52 -8.33 -4.91
C GLN A 14 13.12 -9.76 -4.57
N CYS A 15 13.39 -10.20 -3.34
CA CYS A 15 12.96 -11.52 -2.88
C CYS A 15 11.45 -11.59 -2.68
N LEU A 16 10.86 -10.53 -2.15
CA LEU A 16 9.40 -10.49 -1.93
C LEU A 16 8.63 -10.37 -3.24
N PHE A 17 9.16 -9.61 -4.18
CA PHE A 17 8.49 -9.33 -5.46
C PHE A 17 9.43 -9.65 -6.62
N PRO A 18 9.72 -10.94 -6.84
CA PRO A 18 10.61 -11.31 -7.93
C PRO A 18 9.99 -10.97 -9.28
N GLY A 19 10.84 -10.45 -10.19
CA GLY A 19 10.38 -10.07 -11.51
C GLY A 19 9.83 -8.65 -11.61
N GLU A 20 9.73 -7.92 -10.51
CA GLU A 20 9.31 -6.52 -10.58
C GLU A 20 10.46 -5.66 -11.11
N PRO A 21 10.17 -4.75 -12.06
CA PRO A 21 11.21 -3.86 -12.60
C PRO A 21 11.42 -2.67 -11.66
N PHE A 22 12.38 -2.79 -10.75
CA PHE A 22 12.72 -1.70 -9.84
C PHE A 22 13.57 -0.66 -10.58
N CYS A 23 13.08 0.58 -10.61
CA CYS A 23 13.76 1.69 -11.28
C CYS A 23 14.76 2.34 -10.35
N ASP A 24 15.92 2.75 -10.89
CA ASP A 24 17.02 3.26 -10.07
C ASP A 24 16.69 4.56 -9.32
N ASN A 25 15.86 5.40 -9.91
CA ASN A 25 15.59 6.73 -9.36
C ASN A 25 14.31 6.78 -8.52
N VAL A 26 13.75 5.63 -8.20
CA VAL A 26 12.50 5.54 -7.45
C VAL A 26 12.78 4.84 -6.12
N ARG A 27 12.24 5.41 -5.05
CA ARG A 27 12.33 4.80 -3.73
C ARG A 27 11.19 3.82 -3.56
N TYR A 28 11.53 2.57 -3.30
CA TYR A 28 10.54 1.52 -3.04
C TYR A 28 10.59 1.10 -1.59
N ALA A 29 9.45 0.63 -1.09
CA ALA A 29 9.35 0.01 0.21
C ALA A 29 8.20 -0.98 0.18
N ALA A 30 8.14 -1.84 1.19
CA ALA A 30 7.05 -2.80 1.29
C ALA A 30 6.71 -3.02 2.76
N TYR A 31 5.48 -3.44 3.00
CA TYR A 31 5.06 -3.98 4.27
C TYR A 31 4.70 -5.43 4.08
N LYS A 32 5.05 -6.25 5.05
CA LYS A 32 4.74 -7.67 5.02
C LYS A 32 4.18 -8.10 6.36
N THR A 33 3.36 -9.14 6.33
CA THR A 33 2.84 -9.74 7.54
C THR A 33 2.47 -11.19 7.28
N GLU A 34 2.31 -11.95 8.35
CA GLU A 34 1.81 -13.31 8.30
C GLU A 34 0.53 -13.37 9.12
N TYR A 35 -0.50 -13.99 8.57
CA TYR A 35 -1.78 -14.09 9.24
C TYR A 35 -2.45 -15.40 8.84
N GLY A 36 -2.83 -16.21 9.83
CA GLY A 36 -3.51 -17.47 9.57
C GLY A 36 -2.69 -18.45 8.74
N GLY A 37 -1.37 -18.40 8.88
CA GLY A 37 -0.47 -19.28 8.12
C GLY A 37 -0.21 -18.82 6.69
N ASN A 38 -0.68 -17.64 6.31
CA ASN A 38 -0.49 -17.08 4.97
C ASN A 38 0.34 -15.81 5.01
N ASP A 39 1.15 -15.62 3.98
CA ASP A 39 1.99 -14.43 3.85
C ASP A 39 1.29 -13.39 3.01
N PHE A 40 1.36 -12.13 3.46
CA PHE A 40 0.77 -10.99 2.78
C PHE A 40 1.84 -9.91 2.67
N SER A 41 1.87 -9.21 1.53
CA SER A 41 2.81 -8.11 1.36
C SER A 41 2.26 -7.08 0.40
N LEU A 42 2.73 -5.84 0.56
CA LEU A 42 2.32 -4.72 -0.30
C LEU A 42 3.57 -3.94 -0.67
N LEU A 43 3.79 -3.76 -1.96
CA LEU A 43 4.89 -2.97 -2.51
C LEU A 43 4.38 -1.61 -2.90
N PHE A 44 5.10 -0.57 -2.51
CA PHE A 44 4.76 0.79 -2.92
C PHE A 44 6.03 1.58 -3.21
N SER A 45 5.87 2.69 -3.93
CA SER A 45 6.99 3.56 -4.28
C SER A 45 6.65 5.00 -3.94
N LEU A 46 7.68 5.78 -3.68
CA LEU A 46 7.57 7.22 -3.46
C LEU A 46 8.31 7.94 -4.56
N ASN A 47 7.60 8.80 -5.29
CA ASN A 47 8.18 9.56 -6.39
C ASN A 47 7.69 10.99 -6.27
N GLY A 48 8.58 11.88 -5.83
CA GLY A 48 8.18 13.25 -5.53
C GLY A 48 7.15 13.28 -4.42
N ASN A 49 6.00 13.88 -4.69
CA ASN A 49 4.93 14.01 -3.71
C ASN A 49 3.83 12.96 -3.91
N ILE A 50 4.18 11.85 -4.56
CA ILE A 50 3.20 10.81 -4.89
C ILE A 50 3.68 9.47 -4.36
N CYS A 51 2.78 8.77 -3.67
CA CYS A 51 2.96 7.39 -3.26
C CYS A 51 2.16 6.52 -4.22
N ILE A 52 2.82 5.58 -4.86
CA ILE A 52 2.16 4.65 -5.78
C ILE A 52 2.09 3.28 -5.13
N LEU A 53 0.88 2.76 -4.95
CA LEU A 53 0.67 1.41 -4.45
C LEU A 53 0.82 0.47 -5.64
N GLU A 54 1.94 -0.26 -5.68
CA GLU A 54 2.37 -1.00 -6.87
C GLU A 54 1.78 -2.40 -6.96
N ARG A 55 1.88 -3.17 -5.88
CA ARG A 55 1.47 -4.57 -5.87
C ARG A 55 0.99 -4.98 -4.49
N ILE A 56 -0.04 -5.80 -4.45
CA ILE A 56 -0.44 -6.50 -3.23
C ILE A 56 -0.36 -7.99 -3.53
N LYS A 57 0.42 -8.70 -2.70
CA LYS A 57 0.64 -10.13 -2.87
C LYS A 57 -0.03 -10.86 -1.72
N SER A 58 -0.97 -11.75 -2.05
CA SER A 58 -1.73 -12.47 -1.06
C SER A 58 -2.35 -13.71 -1.70
N ASP A 59 -2.28 -14.82 -1.00
CA ASP A 59 -2.90 -16.07 -1.44
C ASP A 59 -4.34 -16.19 -0.97
N LYS A 60 -4.76 -15.32 -0.06
CA LYS A 60 -6.09 -15.35 0.51
C LYS A 60 -6.70 -13.96 0.53
N ASN A 61 -8.02 -13.92 0.45
CA ASN A 61 -8.74 -12.66 0.56
C ASN A 61 -9.03 -12.38 2.04
N GLU A 62 -8.22 -11.50 2.62
CA GLU A 62 -8.37 -11.07 4.01
C GLU A 62 -8.48 -9.56 4.05
N PRO A 63 -9.70 -9.02 3.99
CA PRO A 63 -9.86 -7.55 3.91
C PRO A 63 -9.22 -6.79 5.06
N SER A 64 -9.24 -7.34 6.27
CA SER A 64 -8.64 -6.66 7.42
C SER A 64 -7.12 -6.58 7.29
N VAL A 65 -6.49 -7.61 6.73
CA VAL A 65 -5.04 -7.60 6.51
C VAL A 65 -4.68 -6.63 5.39
N THR A 66 -5.45 -6.66 4.30
CA THR A 66 -5.25 -5.74 3.19
C THR A 66 -5.40 -4.30 3.65
N ASP A 67 -6.42 -4.01 4.44
CA ASP A 67 -6.64 -2.68 5.00
C ASP A 67 -5.44 -2.23 5.83
N GLY A 68 -4.91 -3.12 6.67
CA GLY A 68 -3.74 -2.81 7.49
C GLY A 68 -2.49 -2.54 6.67
N LEU A 69 -2.28 -3.31 5.59
CA LEU A 69 -1.16 -3.06 4.69
C LEU A 69 -1.28 -1.70 4.01
N LEU A 70 -2.48 -1.38 3.51
CA LEU A 70 -2.72 -0.10 2.85
C LEU A 70 -2.49 1.07 3.81
N ARG A 71 -3.01 0.97 5.03
CA ARG A 71 -2.81 2.03 6.03
C ARG A 71 -1.36 2.18 6.40
N SER A 72 -0.62 1.08 6.50
CA SER A 72 0.81 1.13 6.82
C SER A 72 1.59 1.88 5.73
N ALA A 73 1.29 1.60 4.47
CA ALA A 73 1.94 2.29 3.36
C ALA A 73 1.58 3.78 3.34
N LEU A 74 0.32 4.11 3.58
CA LEU A 74 -0.12 5.50 3.63
C LEU A 74 0.53 6.26 4.78
N ASP A 75 0.66 5.62 5.94
CA ASP A 75 1.33 6.22 7.09
C ASP A 75 2.81 6.46 6.79
N PHE A 76 3.47 5.51 6.14
CA PHE A 76 4.86 5.65 5.72
C PHE A 76 5.03 6.88 4.82
N ALA A 77 4.15 7.03 3.84
CA ALA A 77 4.18 8.16 2.93
C ALA A 77 3.89 9.48 3.65
N PHE A 78 2.87 9.48 4.49
CA PHE A 78 2.45 10.66 5.24
C PHE A 78 3.59 11.19 6.11
N ARG A 79 4.28 10.30 6.81
CA ARG A 79 5.39 10.68 7.70
C ARG A 79 6.56 11.30 6.94
N ARG A 80 6.66 11.05 5.64
CA ARG A 80 7.70 11.60 4.79
C ARG A 80 7.24 12.80 3.98
N GLY A 81 6.07 13.34 4.31
CA GLY A 81 5.54 14.53 3.67
C GLY A 81 4.95 14.30 2.29
N VAL A 82 4.63 13.05 1.97
CA VAL A 82 4.01 12.73 0.68
C VAL A 82 2.50 12.87 0.82
N ASP A 83 1.89 13.75 0.03
CA ASP A 83 0.49 14.13 0.17
C ASP A 83 -0.49 13.28 -0.60
N THR A 84 -0.05 12.68 -1.70
CA THR A 84 -0.96 12.02 -2.64
C THR A 84 -0.63 10.55 -2.77
N ALA A 85 -1.65 9.71 -2.77
CA ALA A 85 -1.51 8.28 -3.04
C ALA A 85 -2.32 7.91 -4.27
N VAL A 86 -1.75 7.08 -5.13
CA VAL A 86 -2.43 6.61 -6.33
C VAL A 86 -2.29 5.09 -6.43
N CYS A 87 -3.24 4.47 -7.10
CA CYS A 87 -3.28 3.02 -7.21
C CYS A 87 -4.12 2.61 -8.41
N SER A 88 -3.69 1.58 -9.13
CA SER A 88 -4.47 1.02 -10.22
C SER A 88 -4.78 -0.46 -10.01
N LEU A 89 -4.77 -0.92 -8.76
CA LEU A 89 -5.02 -2.31 -8.42
C LEU A 89 -6.52 -2.58 -8.31
N PHE A 90 -7.16 -2.79 -9.43
CA PHE A 90 -8.63 -2.97 -9.50
C PHE A 90 -9.15 -4.15 -8.70
N LYS A 91 -8.31 -5.15 -8.51
CA LYS A 91 -8.69 -6.32 -7.71
C LYS A 91 -9.05 -5.94 -6.28
N PHE A 92 -8.52 -4.82 -5.80
CA PHE A 92 -8.74 -4.35 -4.43
C PHE A 92 -9.60 -3.09 -4.38
N SER A 93 -10.43 -2.88 -5.42
CA SER A 93 -11.25 -1.67 -5.51
C SER A 93 -12.15 -1.47 -4.29
N ASP A 94 -12.74 -2.53 -3.78
CA ASP A 94 -13.63 -2.41 -2.61
C ASP A 94 -12.88 -1.89 -1.39
N GLU A 95 -11.69 -2.44 -1.16
CA GLU A 95 -10.86 -2.00 -0.03
C GLU A 95 -10.37 -0.57 -0.20
N LEU A 96 -9.99 -0.21 -1.43
CA LEU A 96 -9.53 1.15 -1.72
C LEU A 96 -10.65 2.18 -1.52
N ILE A 97 -11.83 1.89 -2.04
CA ILE A 97 -12.97 2.79 -1.89
C ILE A 97 -13.40 2.88 -0.44
N SER A 98 -13.37 1.76 0.26
CA SER A 98 -13.71 1.73 1.69
C SER A 98 -12.77 2.62 2.52
N LEU A 99 -11.51 2.72 2.12
CA LEU A 99 -10.55 3.60 2.78
C LEU A 99 -10.80 5.08 2.48
N GLY A 100 -11.42 5.38 1.35
CA GLY A 100 -11.68 6.75 0.96
C GLY A 100 -11.05 7.18 -0.36
N PHE A 101 -10.42 6.24 -1.08
CA PHE A 101 -9.92 6.56 -2.42
C PHE A 101 -11.08 6.88 -3.36
N THR A 102 -10.83 7.80 -4.28
CA THR A 102 -11.78 8.08 -5.36
C THR A 102 -11.23 7.53 -6.67
N GLN A 103 -12.12 7.02 -7.49
CA GLN A 103 -11.73 6.44 -8.77
C GLN A 103 -12.07 7.39 -9.90
N LYS A 104 -11.10 7.62 -10.80
CA LYS A 104 -11.29 8.43 -11.98
C LYS A 104 -10.37 7.93 -13.08
N ASP A 105 -10.93 7.67 -14.25
CA ASP A 105 -10.16 7.24 -15.43
C ASP A 105 -9.27 6.02 -15.15
N GLY A 106 -9.80 5.08 -14.39
CA GLY A 106 -9.09 3.84 -14.12
C GLY A 106 -8.02 3.94 -13.05
N VAL A 107 -7.98 5.04 -12.31
CA VAL A 107 -6.98 5.24 -11.26
C VAL A 107 -7.68 5.63 -9.97
N PHE A 108 -7.25 4.99 -8.87
CA PHE A 108 -7.69 5.37 -7.54
C PHE A 108 -6.69 6.37 -6.97
N SER A 109 -7.18 7.44 -6.36
CA SER A 109 -6.30 8.45 -5.77
C SER A 109 -6.92 9.03 -4.52
N GLY A 110 -6.06 9.63 -3.70
CA GLY A 110 -6.51 10.29 -2.49
C GLY A 110 -5.38 11.04 -1.82
N ASN A 111 -5.75 11.88 -0.86
CA ASN A 111 -4.78 12.60 -0.01
C ASN A 111 -4.42 11.70 1.15
N THR A 112 -3.12 11.50 1.40
CA THR A 112 -2.66 10.55 2.42
C THR A 112 -3.20 10.87 3.82
N ALA A 113 -3.18 12.16 4.19
CA ALA A 113 -3.70 12.56 5.50
C ALA A 113 -5.19 12.30 5.61
N GLU A 114 -5.95 12.63 4.57
CA GLU A 114 -7.40 12.42 4.58
C GLU A 114 -7.76 10.94 4.58
N LEU A 115 -7.01 10.13 3.85
CA LEU A 115 -7.25 8.69 3.81
C LEU A 115 -7.05 8.07 5.18
N LEU A 116 -6.01 8.50 5.89
CA LEU A 116 -5.73 7.99 7.23
C LEU A 116 -6.79 8.43 8.25
N GLN A 117 -7.28 9.66 8.11
CA GLN A 117 -8.31 10.20 9.02
C GLN A 117 -9.71 9.74 8.66
N GLY A 118 -10.01 9.75 7.36
CA GLY A 118 -11.36 9.51 6.88
C GLY A 118 -11.95 8.19 7.32
N SER A 119 -11.13 7.16 7.36
CA SER A 119 -11.59 5.83 7.74
C SER A 119 -12.00 5.76 9.20
N SER A 120 -11.40 6.56 10.06
CA SER A 120 -11.74 6.59 11.48
C SER A 120 -12.91 7.52 11.79
N CYS A 121 -13.25 8.39 10.87
CA CYS A 121 -14.31 9.37 11.07
C CYS A 121 -15.64 8.94 10.48
N LYS A 122 -15.69 7.78 9.87
CA LYS A 122 -16.92 7.30 9.25
C LYS A 122 -17.68 6.43 10.21
N HIS A 123 -18.63 6.96 10.78
CA HIS A 123 -19.48 6.19 11.69
C HIS A 123 -20.86 6.74 11.75
#